data_903d0c5d4d42dbe1e272ebd0e976edf1
#
_entry.id   903d0c5d4d42dbe1e272ebd0e976edf1
#
_cell.length_a   1.000
_cell.length_b   1.000
_cell.length_c   1.000
_cell.angle_alpha   90.00
_cell.angle_beta   90.00
_cell.angle_gamma   90.00
#
_symmetry.space_group_name_H-M   'P 1'
#
loop_
_entity.id
_entity.type
_entity.pdbx_description
1 polymer ?
#
loop_
_entity_poly.entity_id
_entity_poly.type
_entity_poly.pdbx_seq_one_letter_code
_entity_poly.pdbx_strand_id
1 'polypeptide(L)'
;MDGYLHYAINIQKRNNKNKMLKIKTYLEKSKLIPEAGIGLFADEDIKEGQIIWSKDEELDITFTEENFQLLDESQKEFFKKYCYKENGEYIFCIDNGRFLNHSEEINNTLEIYQKSIAKRNIPKGEEIICNYKEMGTTKEDEECNISF
;
A
#
# COMPACT_ATOMS: atom_id res chain seq x y z
N MET A 1 -20.88 -14.39 19.59
CA MET A 1 -21.69 -13.78 18.50
C MET A 1 -21.76 -12.27 18.60
N ASP A 2 -21.91 -11.69 19.77
CA ASP A 2 -22.02 -10.23 19.94
C ASP A 2 -20.75 -9.48 19.51
N GLY A 3 -19.57 -10.07 19.65
CA GLY A 3 -18.32 -9.47 19.23
C GLY A 3 -18.18 -9.26 17.71
N TYR A 4 -18.64 -10.22 16.91
CA TYR A 4 -18.62 -10.12 15.45
C TYR A 4 -19.61 -9.09 14.93
N LEU A 5 -20.81 -9.05 15.52
CA LEU A 5 -21.83 -8.08 15.14
C LEU A 5 -21.40 -6.65 15.50
N HIS A 6 -20.79 -6.47 16.66
CA HIS A 6 -20.26 -5.18 17.11
C HIS A 6 -19.10 -4.69 16.23
N TYR A 7 -18.21 -5.60 15.84
CA TYR A 7 -17.12 -5.32 14.92
C TYR A 7 -17.63 -4.92 13.52
N ALA A 8 -18.60 -5.67 12.98
CA ALA A 8 -19.22 -5.37 11.70
C ALA A 8 -19.98 -4.02 11.72
N ILE A 9 -20.71 -3.70 12.79
CA ILE A 9 -21.42 -2.44 12.96
C ILE A 9 -20.45 -1.26 13.08
N ASN A 10 -19.32 -1.43 13.74
CA ASN A 10 -18.28 -0.40 13.84
C ASN A 10 -17.60 -0.16 12.49
N ILE A 11 -17.39 -1.19 11.68
CA ILE A 11 -16.88 -1.05 10.30
C ILE A 11 -17.87 -0.26 9.43
N GLN A 12 -19.17 -0.50 9.55
CA GLN A 12 -20.20 0.24 8.80
C GLN A 12 -20.31 1.72 9.19
N LYS A 13 -20.02 2.05 10.45
CA LYS A 13 -20.04 3.44 10.98
C LYS A 13 -18.77 4.23 10.66
N ARG A 14 -17.73 3.58 10.11
CA ARG A 14 -16.50 4.26 9.71
C ARG A 14 -16.80 5.28 8.63
N ASN A 15 -16.49 6.52 8.93
CA ASN A 15 -16.50 7.58 7.92
C ASN A 15 -15.65 7.17 6.72
N ASN A 16 -16.20 7.31 5.51
CA ASN A 16 -15.52 7.04 4.24
C ASN A 16 -14.17 7.77 4.07
N LYS A 17 -13.76 8.60 5.04
CA LYS A 17 -12.53 9.39 5.00
C LYS A 17 -11.24 8.61 5.24
N ASN A 18 -11.30 7.45 5.90
CA ASN A 18 -10.13 6.66 6.30
C ASN A 18 -10.22 5.24 5.75
N LYS A 19 -10.29 5.10 4.45
CA LYS A 19 -10.37 3.77 3.84
C LYS A 19 -9.19 3.55 2.93
N MET A 20 -8.60 2.38 3.03
CA MET A 20 -7.63 1.73 2.17
C MET A 20 -7.73 2.18 0.70
N LEU A 21 -7.84 1.31 -0.26
CA LEU A 21 -8.09 1.70 -1.66
C LEU A 21 -9.42 2.42 -1.83
N LYS A 22 -9.40 3.58 -2.48
CA LYS A 22 -10.56 4.46 -2.70
C LYS A 22 -11.06 4.47 -4.12
N ILE A 23 -10.43 3.69 -4.97
CA ILE A 23 -10.68 3.59 -6.40
C ILE A 23 -10.94 2.13 -6.77
N LYS A 24 -11.57 1.94 -7.91
CA LYS A 24 -11.72 0.60 -8.50
C LYS A 24 -10.39 0.18 -9.11
N THR A 25 -9.98 -1.04 -8.79
CA THR A 25 -8.71 -1.61 -9.26
C THR A 25 -8.89 -3.07 -9.65
N TYR A 26 -7.95 -3.60 -10.43
CA TYR A 26 -7.80 -5.01 -10.69
C TYR A 26 -6.31 -5.41 -10.66
N LEU A 27 -6.06 -6.70 -10.52
CA LEU A 27 -4.72 -7.27 -10.50
C LEU A 27 -4.43 -7.95 -11.83
N GLU A 28 -3.26 -7.70 -12.35
CA GLU A 28 -2.75 -8.33 -13.57
C GLU A 28 -1.22 -8.46 -13.46
N LYS A 29 -0.61 -9.25 -14.33
CA LYS A 29 0.85 -9.29 -14.42
C LYS A 29 1.37 -7.88 -14.76
N SER A 30 2.36 -7.41 -13.98
CA SER A 30 2.97 -6.10 -14.24
C SER A 30 3.55 -6.05 -15.65
N LYS A 31 3.22 -5.01 -16.38
CA LYS A 31 3.72 -4.75 -17.75
C LYS A 31 4.96 -3.86 -17.74
N LEU A 32 5.02 -2.95 -16.77
CA LEU A 32 6.09 -1.95 -16.68
C LEU A 32 7.27 -2.46 -15.85
N ILE A 33 7.02 -3.36 -14.89
CA ILE A 33 8.02 -3.96 -14.00
C ILE A 33 7.79 -5.48 -13.96
N PRO A 34 8.13 -6.21 -15.05
CA PRO A 34 7.81 -7.64 -15.17
C PRO A 34 8.38 -8.51 -14.04
N GLU A 35 9.53 -8.14 -13.48
CA GLU A 35 10.18 -8.82 -12.35
C GLU A 35 9.39 -8.71 -11.03
N ALA A 36 8.52 -7.73 -10.90
CA ALA A 36 7.66 -7.58 -9.72
C ALA A 36 6.53 -8.63 -9.68
N GLY A 37 6.20 -9.26 -10.80
CA GLY A 37 5.14 -10.24 -10.92
C GLY A 37 3.77 -9.58 -11.08
N ILE A 38 2.99 -9.48 -10.01
CA ILE A 38 1.65 -8.87 -10.02
C ILE A 38 1.73 -7.36 -9.81
N GLY A 39 0.90 -6.62 -10.55
CA GLY A 39 0.72 -5.17 -10.42
C GLY A 39 -0.73 -4.79 -10.15
N LEU A 40 -0.94 -3.58 -9.69
CA LEU A 40 -2.24 -2.97 -9.46
C LEU A 40 -2.59 -2.03 -10.62
N PHE A 41 -3.76 -2.22 -11.20
CA PHE A 41 -4.24 -1.48 -12.37
C PHE A 41 -5.50 -0.69 -12.04
N ALA A 42 -5.60 0.50 -12.60
CA ALA A 42 -6.82 1.32 -12.49
C ALA A 42 -7.98 0.68 -13.29
N ASP A 43 -9.12 0.46 -12.64
CA ASP A 43 -10.36 0.00 -13.28
C ASP A 43 -11.39 1.14 -13.46
N GLU A 44 -10.93 2.35 -13.33
CA GLU A 44 -11.63 3.60 -13.62
C GLU A 44 -10.63 4.70 -13.95
N ASP A 45 -11.07 5.79 -14.56
CA ASP A 45 -10.23 6.96 -14.77
C ASP A 45 -10.00 7.68 -13.43
N ILE A 46 -8.74 7.94 -13.11
CA ILE A 46 -8.32 8.62 -11.88
C ILE A 46 -7.80 10.00 -12.26
N LYS A 47 -8.29 11.03 -11.59
CA LYS A 47 -7.87 12.42 -11.84
C LYS A 47 -6.65 12.77 -11.01
N GLU A 48 -5.81 13.65 -11.54
CA GLU A 48 -4.73 14.27 -10.79
C GLU A 48 -5.24 14.84 -9.45
N GLY A 49 -4.49 14.56 -8.38
CA GLY A 49 -4.83 14.98 -7.01
C GLY A 49 -5.82 14.08 -6.28
N GLN A 50 -6.41 13.10 -6.97
CA GLN A 50 -7.33 12.15 -6.34
C GLN A 50 -6.56 11.20 -5.41
N ILE A 51 -7.11 10.97 -4.21
CA ILE A 51 -6.55 10.00 -3.27
C ILE A 51 -6.84 8.59 -3.79
N ILE A 52 -5.79 7.79 -3.98
CA ILE A 52 -5.86 6.41 -4.43
C ILE A 52 -5.99 5.47 -3.23
N TRP A 53 -5.16 5.67 -2.23
CA TRP A 53 -5.09 4.85 -1.03
C TRP A 53 -4.82 5.72 0.20
N SER A 54 -5.30 5.30 1.35
CA SER A 54 -4.87 5.84 2.64
C SER A 54 -4.82 4.73 3.69
N LYS A 55 -3.85 4.83 4.61
CA LYS A 55 -3.71 3.88 5.71
C LYS A 55 -4.98 3.85 6.55
N ASP A 56 -5.40 2.66 6.92
CA ASP A 56 -6.47 2.43 7.88
C ASP A 56 -5.87 1.86 9.17
N GLU A 57 -5.90 2.63 10.24
CA GLU A 57 -5.24 2.26 11.49
C GLU A 57 -5.86 1.06 12.23
N GLU A 58 -7.09 0.69 11.88
CA GLU A 58 -7.73 -0.47 12.50
C GLU A 58 -7.61 -1.75 11.66
N LEU A 59 -7.45 -1.61 10.35
CA LEU A 59 -7.40 -2.75 9.42
C LEU A 59 -5.99 -3.05 8.93
N ASP A 60 -5.18 -2.04 8.62
CA ASP A 60 -3.79 -2.27 8.21
C ASP A 60 -2.94 -2.69 9.41
N ILE A 61 -2.14 -3.71 9.22
CA ILE A 61 -1.33 -4.28 10.30
C ILE A 61 -0.03 -3.49 10.44
N THR A 62 0.27 -3.07 11.66
CA THR A 62 1.54 -2.42 12.02
C THR A 62 2.28 -3.25 13.05
N PHE A 63 3.57 -3.49 12.84
CA PHE A 63 4.41 -4.21 13.80
C PHE A 63 5.86 -3.71 13.81
N THR A 64 6.53 -3.93 14.93
CA THR A 64 7.88 -3.43 15.21
C THR A 64 8.97 -4.27 14.55
N GLU A 65 10.17 -3.73 14.42
CA GLU A 65 11.38 -4.48 14.03
C GLU A 65 11.61 -5.69 14.93
N GLU A 66 11.42 -5.54 16.24
CA GLU A 66 11.55 -6.63 17.20
C GLU A 66 10.61 -7.80 16.87
N ASN A 67 9.34 -7.51 16.60
CA ASN A 67 8.37 -8.51 16.20
C ASN A 67 8.71 -9.14 14.84
N PHE A 68 9.23 -8.36 13.90
CA PHE A 68 9.69 -8.86 12.61
C PHE A 68 10.83 -9.88 12.78
N GLN A 69 11.78 -9.62 13.67
CA GLN A 69 12.89 -10.53 13.92
C GLN A 69 12.46 -11.88 14.52
N LEU A 70 11.31 -11.95 15.18
CA LEU A 70 10.75 -13.19 15.72
C LEU A 70 10.10 -14.11 14.67
N LEU A 71 9.89 -13.62 13.45
CA LEU A 71 9.33 -14.40 12.36
C LEU A 71 10.34 -15.43 11.82
N ASP A 72 9.83 -16.52 11.26
CA ASP A 72 10.69 -17.44 10.50
C ASP A 72 11.08 -16.85 9.13
N GLU A 73 12.04 -17.47 8.44
CA GLU A 73 12.58 -16.93 7.19
C GLU A 73 11.50 -16.81 6.08
N SER A 74 10.58 -17.76 5.98
CA SER A 74 9.52 -17.70 4.97
C SER A 74 8.51 -16.59 5.26
N GLN A 75 8.19 -16.36 6.52
CA GLN A 75 7.35 -15.23 6.95
C GLN A 75 8.06 -13.90 6.71
N LYS A 76 9.34 -13.79 7.01
CA LYS A 76 10.15 -12.61 6.72
C LYS A 76 10.15 -12.28 5.22
N GLU A 77 10.36 -13.29 4.37
CA GLU A 77 10.29 -13.10 2.91
C GLU A 77 8.94 -12.55 2.44
N PHE A 78 7.84 -13.11 2.99
CA PHE A 78 6.50 -12.62 2.68
C PHE A 78 6.31 -11.15 3.08
N PHE A 79 6.64 -10.81 4.31
CA PHE A 79 6.45 -9.44 4.80
C PHE A 79 7.42 -8.44 4.14
N LYS A 80 8.65 -8.82 3.84
CA LYS A 80 9.56 -8.00 3.04
C LYS A 80 8.97 -7.63 1.67
N LYS A 81 8.26 -8.57 1.06
CA LYS A 81 7.65 -8.34 -0.25
C LYS A 81 6.46 -7.38 -0.20
N TYR A 82 5.66 -7.41 0.86
CA TYR A 82 4.36 -6.74 0.90
C TYR A 82 4.23 -5.63 1.93
N CYS A 83 5.20 -5.47 2.82
CA CYS A 83 5.24 -4.34 3.76
C CYS A 83 6.06 -3.18 3.22
N TYR A 84 5.75 -2.00 3.72
CA TYR A 84 6.68 -0.88 3.68
C TYR A 84 7.02 -0.43 5.11
N LYS A 85 8.07 0.36 5.27
CA LYS A 85 8.52 0.85 6.56
C LYS A 85 8.24 2.34 6.71
N GLU A 86 7.71 2.72 7.86
CA GLU A 86 7.38 4.08 8.23
C GLU A 86 7.62 4.25 9.74
N ASN A 87 8.36 5.27 10.13
CA ASN A 87 8.75 5.50 11.54
C ASN A 87 9.42 4.28 12.21
N GLY A 88 10.20 3.50 11.46
CA GLY A 88 10.83 2.29 11.97
C GLY A 88 9.91 1.10 12.16
N GLU A 89 8.64 1.22 11.85
CA GLU A 89 7.65 0.13 11.94
C GLU A 89 7.28 -0.42 10.57
N TYR A 90 6.97 -1.70 10.50
CA TYR A 90 6.46 -2.35 9.29
C TYR A 90 4.97 -2.17 9.18
N ILE A 91 4.50 -1.84 7.98
CA ILE A 91 3.09 -1.66 7.67
C ILE A 91 2.69 -2.62 6.56
N PHE A 92 1.71 -3.45 6.85
CA PHE A 92 1.13 -4.41 5.92
C PHE A 92 -0.28 -3.95 5.53
N CYS A 93 -0.45 -3.57 4.26
CA CYS A 93 -1.76 -3.24 3.71
C CYS A 93 -2.55 -4.52 3.46
N ILE A 94 -3.70 -4.67 4.10
CA ILE A 94 -4.51 -5.89 3.97
C ILE A 94 -5.31 -5.97 2.67
N ASP A 95 -5.46 -4.85 1.96
CA ASP A 95 -6.12 -4.81 0.65
C ASP A 95 -5.12 -4.90 -0.51
N ASN A 96 -5.61 -4.73 -1.73
CA ASN A 96 -4.78 -4.81 -2.93
C ASN A 96 -3.77 -3.65 -3.08
N GLY A 97 -3.79 -2.66 -2.20
CA GLY A 97 -2.76 -1.63 -2.13
C GLY A 97 -1.34 -2.20 -1.98
N ARG A 98 -1.21 -3.39 -1.36
CA ARG A 98 0.08 -4.09 -1.23
C ARG A 98 0.71 -4.51 -2.57
N PHE A 99 -0.03 -4.45 -3.67
CA PHE A 99 0.47 -4.76 -5.02
C PHE A 99 0.92 -3.54 -5.81
N LEU A 100 0.96 -2.36 -5.21
CA LEU A 100 1.61 -1.19 -5.79
C LEU A 100 3.11 -1.47 -5.95
N ASN A 101 3.58 -1.49 -7.19
CA ASN A 101 4.99 -1.70 -7.49
C ASN A 101 5.79 -0.40 -7.42
N HIS A 102 7.11 -0.54 -7.31
CA HIS A 102 8.03 0.56 -7.14
C HIS A 102 8.74 0.94 -8.43
N SER A 103 8.80 2.24 -8.70
CA SER A 103 9.80 2.84 -9.61
C SER A 103 10.05 4.29 -9.22
N GLU A 104 11.30 4.68 -9.20
CA GLU A 104 11.67 6.09 -9.00
C GLU A 104 11.43 6.92 -10.29
N GLU A 105 11.45 6.28 -11.46
CA GLU A 105 11.42 6.95 -12.77
C GLU A 105 10.01 7.03 -13.37
N ILE A 106 9.24 5.93 -13.31
CA ILE A 106 7.95 5.80 -14.02
C ILE A 106 6.73 5.79 -13.10
N ASN A 107 6.86 6.22 -11.85
CA ASN A 107 5.74 6.29 -10.93
C ASN A 107 4.71 7.34 -11.36
N ASN A 108 3.44 7.08 -11.06
CA ASN A 108 2.30 7.96 -11.34
C ASN A 108 1.54 8.37 -10.07
N THR A 109 2.08 8.05 -8.90
CA THR A 109 1.56 8.49 -7.61
C THR A 109 2.57 9.35 -6.86
N LEU A 110 2.07 10.18 -5.96
CA LEU A 110 2.83 10.91 -4.97
C LEU A 110 2.47 10.34 -3.60
N GLU A 111 3.47 9.87 -2.87
CA GLU A 111 3.29 9.36 -1.52
C GLU A 111 3.45 10.52 -0.53
N ILE A 112 2.38 10.84 0.16
CA ILE A 112 2.36 11.79 1.27
C ILE A 112 1.97 11.01 2.51
N TYR A 113 2.56 11.31 3.64
CA TYR A 113 2.34 10.59 4.90
C TYR A 113 0.99 9.83 4.97
N GLN A 114 1.06 8.51 4.96
CA GLN A 114 -0.09 7.59 5.01
C GLN A 114 -1.10 7.70 3.86
N LYS A 115 -0.72 8.32 2.74
CA LYS A 115 -1.59 8.46 1.55
C LYS A 115 -0.83 8.34 0.25
N SER A 116 -1.47 7.71 -0.73
CA SER A 116 -1.08 7.73 -2.15
C SER A 116 -2.04 8.63 -2.93
N ILE A 117 -1.51 9.59 -3.66
CA ILE A 117 -2.27 10.56 -4.45
C ILE A 117 -1.85 10.45 -5.92
N ALA A 118 -2.79 10.50 -6.86
CA ALA A 118 -2.47 10.56 -8.28
C ALA A 118 -1.72 11.87 -8.60
N LYS A 119 -0.47 11.77 -9.09
CA LYS A 119 0.30 12.96 -9.45
C LYS A 119 0.03 13.47 -10.87
N ARG A 120 -0.76 12.75 -11.64
CA ARG A 120 -1.32 13.09 -12.93
C ARG A 120 -2.62 12.32 -13.16
N ASN A 121 -3.32 12.59 -14.24
CA ASN A 121 -4.43 11.74 -14.65
C ASN A 121 -3.91 10.33 -14.98
N ILE A 122 -4.60 9.31 -14.47
CA ILE A 122 -4.30 7.89 -14.70
C ILE A 122 -5.54 7.29 -15.38
N PRO A 123 -5.47 6.96 -16.67
CA PRO A 123 -6.61 6.38 -17.36
C PRO A 123 -6.87 4.94 -16.91
N LYS A 124 -8.13 4.50 -17.01
CA LYS A 124 -8.51 3.10 -16.82
C LYS A 124 -7.59 2.19 -17.64
N GLY A 125 -7.13 1.11 -17.03
CA GLY A 125 -6.23 0.12 -17.63
C GLY A 125 -4.74 0.40 -17.46
N GLU A 126 -4.37 1.57 -16.90
CA GLU A 126 -2.97 1.88 -16.60
C GLU A 126 -2.54 1.26 -15.26
N GLU A 127 -1.31 0.75 -15.21
CA GLU A 127 -0.72 0.26 -13.97
C GLU A 127 -0.40 1.43 -13.03
N ILE A 128 -0.74 1.27 -11.75
CA ILE A 128 -0.46 2.26 -10.71
C ILE A 128 0.87 1.90 -10.06
N ILE A 129 1.82 2.83 -10.11
CA ILE A 129 3.18 2.63 -9.63
C ILE A 129 3.56 3.79 -8.70
N CYS A 130 4.16 3.45 -7.58
CA CYS A 130 4.60 4.42 -6.58
C CYS A 130 6.12 4.44 -6.40
N ASN A 131 6.62 5.39 -5.64
CA ASN A 131 7.99 5.43 -5.20
C ASN A 131 8.06 5.04 -3.72
N TYR A 132 8.59 3.87 -3.42
CA TYR A 132 8.68 3.35 -2.04
C TYR A 132 9.52 4.21 -1.11
N LYS A 133 10.47 4.98 -1.63
CA LYS A 133 11.24 5.91 -0.80
C LYS A 133 10.36 6.97 -0.16
N GLU A 134 9.36 7.47 -0.88
CA GLU A 134 8.45 8.50 -0.41
C GLU A 134 7.54 8.02 0.73
N MET A 135 7.41 6.70 0.93
CA MET A 135 6.65 6.11 2.04
C MET A 135 7.40 6.20 3.37
N GLY A 136 8.73 6.21 3.33
CA GLY A 136 9.57 6.30 4.51
C GLY A 136 9.55 7.70 5.12
N THR A 137 9.72 7.77 6.43
CA THR A 137 9.83 9.02 7.18
C THR A 137 11.26 9.30 7.65
N THR A 138 12.12 8.28 7.58
CA THR A 138 13.55 8.36 7.91
C THR A 138 14.37 7.81 6.75
N LYS A 139 15.66 8.14 6.74
CA LYS A 139 16.58 7.60 5.73
C LYS A 139 16.69 6.06 5.81
N GLU A 140 16.65 5.51 7.02
CA GLU A 140 16.65 4.06 7.23
C GLU A 140 15.39 3.40 6.68
N ASP A 141 14.22 4.03 6.84
CA ASP A 141 12.98 3.55 6.25
C ASP A 141 13.07 3.55 4.72
N GLU A 142 13.57 4.63 4.11
CA GLU A 142 13.72 4.76 2.66
C GLU A 142 14.65 3.66 2.11
N GLU A 143 15.79 3.44 2.73
CA GLU A 143 16.74 2.38 2.35
C GLU A 143 16.13 1.00 2.50
N CYS A 144 15.37 0.76 3.57
CA CYS A 144 14.65 -0.49 3.78
C CYS A 144 13.60 -0.74 2.70
N ASN A 145 12.79 0.25 2.39
CA ASN A 145 11.68 0.16 1.44
C ASN A 145 12.13 -0.18 0.01
N ILE A 146 13.31 0.21 -0.40
CA ILE A 146 13.86 -0.09 -1.74
C ILE A 146 14.73 -1.36 -1.79
N SER A 147 15.10 -1.92 -0.64
CA SER A 147 15.95 -3.11 -0.56
C SER A 147 15.18 -4.43 -0.63
N PHE A 148 13.88 -4.38 -0.65
CA PHE A 148 12.99 -5.55 -0.66
C PHE A 148 12.66 -6.03 -2.06
#